data_bab90fe820274a7e3bb6d17f510f8d1b
#
_entry.id   bab90fe820274a7e3bb6d17f510f8d1b
#
_cell.length_a   1.000
_cell.length_b   1.000
_cell.length_c   1.000
_cell.angle_alpha   90.00
_cell.angle_beta   90.00
_cell.angle_gamma   90.00
#
_symmetry.space_group_name_H-M   'P 1'
#
loop_
_entity.id
_entity.type
_entity.pdbx_description
1 polymer ?
#
loop_
_entity_poly.entity_id
_entity_poly.type
_entity_poly.pdbx_seq_one_letter_code
_entity_poly.pdbx_strand_id
1 'polypeptide(L)' 'MAAPTPFRIGIPEQILTDLRDRLRRTRFPDQAPGAPWAFGADLAYVQELCAYWRDAYDWRKHEAVLNGFRQFTAPV' A
#
# COMPACT_ATOMS: atom_id res chain seq x y z
N MET A 1 -30.46 -14.82 -10.24
CA MET A 1 -29.04 -14.54 -9.94
C MET A 1 -28.66 -13.21 -10.60
N ALA A 2 -28.10 -12.28 -9.84
CA ALA A 2 -27.71 -10.99 -10.41
C ALA A 2 -26.50 -11.16 -11.31
N ALA A 3 -26.46 -10.42 -12.41
CA ALA A 3 -25.31 -10.37 -13.30
C ALA A 3 -24.14 -9.65 -12.62
N PRO A 4 -22.89 -10.01 -12.95
CA PRO A 4 -21.73 -9.24 -12.50
C PRO A 4 -21.82 -7.78 -12.95
N THR A 5 -21.38 -6.88 -12.08
CA THR A 5 -21.38 -5.44 -12.33
C THR A 5 -19.95 -5.00 -12.63
N PRO A 6 -19.70 -4.26 -13.72
CA PRO A 6 -18.36 -3.71 -13.97
C PRO A 6 -17.85 -2.90 -12.79
N PHE A 7 -16.57 -3.05 -12.51
CA PHE A 7 -15.91 -2.37 -11.39
C PHE A 7 -14.66 -1.67 -11.88
N ARG A 8 -14.43 -0.47 -11.35
CA ARG A 8 -13.24 0.32 -11.62
C ARG A 8 -12.65 0.80 -10.30
N ILE A 9 -11.35 0.65 -10.13
CA ILE A 9 -10.66 1.14 -8.94
C ILE A 9 -10.54 2.66 -9.03
N GLY A 10 -11.01 3.35 -7.99
CA GLY A 10 -10.94 4.81 -7.94
C GLY A 10 -10.78 5.26 -6.49
N ILE A 11 -9.55 5.22 -5.98
CA ILE A 11 -9.29 5.60 -4.60
C ILE A 11 -9.32 7.12 -4.48
N PRO A 12 -10.18 7.68 -3.59
CA PRO A 12 -10.24 9.14 -3.39
C PRO A 12 -8.89 9.71 -2.95
N GLU A 13 -8.56 10.91 -3.41
CA GLU A 13 -7.29 11.57 -3.07
C GLU A 13 -7.12 11.76 -1.58
N GLN A 14 -8.20 12.03 -0.84
CA GLN A 14 -8.13 12.22 0.61
C GLN A 14 -7.64 10.95 1.33
N ILE A 15 -7.92 9.76 0.78
CA ILE A 15 -7.45 8.49 1.36
C ILE A 15 -5.94 8.37 1.13
N LEU A 16 -5.44 8.77 -0.04
CA LEU A 16 -4.02 8.75 -0.33
C LEU A 16 -3.26 9.77 0.52
N THR A 17 -3.86 10.93 0.74
CA THR A 17 -3.29 11.96 1.63
C THR A 17 -3.22 11.45 3.07
N ASP A 18 -4.27 10.80 3.55
CA ASP A 18 -4.30 10.20 4.89
C ASP A 18 -3.24 9.11 5.03
N LEU A 19 -3.06 8.28 4.00
CA LEU A 19 -2.01 7.27 4.00
C LEU A 19 -0.62 7.89 4.16
N ARG A 20 -0.31 8.93 3.39
CA ARG A 20 0.97 9.62 3.48
C ARG A 20 1.21 10.23 4.86
N ASP A 21 0.16 10.79 5.45
CA ASP A 21 0.20 11.33 6.81
C ASP A 21 0.50 10.25 7.84
N ARG A 22 -0.16 9.10 7.72
CA ARG A 22 0.09 7.96 8.61
C ARG A 22 1.51 7.44 8.47
N LEU A 23 2.03 7.39 7.25
CA LEU A 23 3.42 6.97 7.00
C LEU A 23 4.42 7.94 7.64
N ARG A 24 4.17 9.26 7.59
CA ARG A 24 5.02 10.25 8.26
C ARG A 24 5.03 10.08 9.78
N ARG A 25 3.92 9.64 10.36
CA ARG A 25 3.74 9.48 11.80
C ARG A 25 3.94 8.05 12.29
N THR A 26 4.47 7.18 11.43
CA THR A 26 4.71 5.78 11.78
C THR A 26 5.75 5.68 12.89
N ARG A 27 5.42 4.92 13.93
CA ARG A 27 6.35 4.58 14.99
C ARG A 27 6.82 3.16 14.77
N PHE A 28 8.14 2.98 14.72
CA PHE A 28 8.73 1.68 14.46
C PHE A 28 9.11 1.01 15.78
N PRO A 29 8.96 -0.33 15.88
CA PRO A 29 9.47 -1.07 17.04
C PRO A 29 10.99 -1.10 17.01
N ASP A 30 11.59 -1.40 18.17
CA ASP A 30 13.03 -1.55 18.28
C ASP A 30 13.51 -2.76 17.46
N GLN A 31 14.75 -2.66 16.97
CA GLN A 31 15.42 -3.77 16.32
C GLN A 31 15.80 -4.83 17.36
N ALA A 32 15.50 -6.10 17.08
CA ALA A 32 15.99 -7.19 17.90
C ALA A 32 17.51 -7.28 17.81
N PRO A 33 18.22 -7.59 18.93
CA PRO A 33 19.68 -7.76 18.89
C PRO A 33 20.07 -8.89 17.96
N GLY A 34 21.23 -8.74 17.29
CA GLY A 34 21.76 -9.75 16.38
C GLY A 34 21.95 -9.25 14.98
N ALA A 35 22.26 -10.16 14.04
CA ALA A 35 22.45 -9.83 12.65
C ALA A 35 21.13 -9.36 12.02
N PRO A 36 21.19 -8.48 11.01
CA PRO A 36 20.00 -8.07 10.26
C PRO A 36 19.22 -9.30 9.75
N TRP A 37 17.89 -9.24 9.82
CA TRP A 37 16.97 -10.29 9.39
C TRP A 37 16.98 -11.58 10.22
N ALA A 38 17.81 -11.66 11.26
CA ALA A 38 17.93 -12.89 12.05
C ALA A 38 16.63 -13.31 12.73
N PHE A 39 15.85 -12.32 13.25
CA PHE A 39 14.62 -12.58 14.00
C PHE A 39 13.39 -11.92 13.37
N GLY A 40 13.49 -11.48 12.12
CA GLY A 40 12.38 -10.83 11.43
C GLY A 40 12.88 -9.73 10.49
N ALA A 41 11.98 -8.86 10.09
CA ALA A 41 12.31 -7.78 9.17
C ALA A 41 13.34 -6.82 9.79
N ASP A 42 14.36 -6.47 8.99
CA ASP A 42 15.35 -5.50 9.41
C ASP A 42 14.73 -4.11 9.53
N LEU A 43 14.92 -3.45 10.67
CA LEU A 43 14.31 -2.15 10.96
C LEU A 43 14.72 -1.09 9.93
N ALA A 44 15.99 -0.99 9.60
CA ALA A 44 16.48 -0.01 8.63
C ALA A 44 15.82 -0.19 7.26
N TYR A 45 15.68 -1.43 6.82
CA TYR A 45 15.00 -1.74 5.56
C TYR A 45 13.54 -1.30 5.58
N VAL A 46 12.82 -1.60 6.66
CA VAL A 46 11.39 -1.23 6.77
C VAL A 46 11.24 0.29 6.80
N GLN A 47 12.15 0.99 7.47
CA GLN A 47 12.16 2.46 7.47
C GLN A 47 12.36 3.03 6.05
N GLU A 48 13.29 2.48 5.30
CA GLU A 48 13.53 2.87 3.90
C GLU A 48 12.31 2.57 3.02
N LEU A 49 11.71 1.41 3.21
CA LEU A 49 10.52 1.01 2.45
C LEU A 49 9.34 1.96 2.73
N CYS A 50 9.12 2.32 3.98
CA CYS A 50 8.06 3.25 4.34
C CYS A 50 8.33 4.66 3.79
N ALA A 51 9.59 5.10 3.76
CA ALA A 51 9.96 6.38 3.17
C ALA A 51 9.72 6.39 1.65
N TYR A 52 10.08 5.33 0.97
CA TYR A 52 9.79 5.16 -0.45
C TYR A 52 8.28 5.19 -0.71
N TRP A 53 7.52 4.46 0.09
CA TRP A 53 6.06 4.41 -0.03
C TRP A 53 5.43 5.79 0.16
N ARG A 54 5.93 6.54 1.15
CA ARG A 54 5.44 7.89 1.43
C ARG A 54 5.76 8.89 0.32
N ASP A 55 7.00 8.85 -0.22
CA ASP A 55 7.53 9.94 -1.02
C ASP A 55 7.64 9.64 -2.52
N ALA A 56 7.84 8.37 -2.90
CA ALA A 56 8.18 8.00 -4.28
C ALA A 56 7.20 7.05 -4.93
N TYR A 57 6.48 6.25 -4.15
CA TYR A 57 5.54 5.29 -4.71
C TYR A 57 4.32 6.01 -5.27
N ASP A 58 3.99 5.72 -6.54
CA ASP A 58 2.86 6.34 -7.24
C ASP A 58 1.73 5.33 -7.38
N TRP A 59 0.76 5.38 -6.46
CA TRP A 59 -0.42 4.52 -6.51
C TRP A 59 -1.22 4.73 -7.80
N ARG A 60 -1.36 5.98 -8.27
CA ARG A 60 -2.18 6.28 -9.47
C ARG A 60 -1.67 5.56 -10.70
N LYS A 61 -0.35 5.39 -10.83
CA LYS A 61 0.24 4.63 -11.92
C LYS A 61 -0.20 3.17 -11.89
N HIS A 62 -0.18 2.56 -10.72
CA HIS A 62 -0.57 1.15 -10.57
C HIS A 62 -2.09 0.97 -10.64
N GLU A 63 -2.85 1.93 -10.13
CA GLU A 63 -4.30 1.96 -10.27
C GLU A 63 -4.69 1.94 -11.75
N ALA A 64 -4.02 2.74 -12.58
CA ALA A 64 -4.26 2.78 -14.01
C ALA A 64 -3.93 1.44 -14.69
N VAL A 65 -2.83 0.79 -14.28
CA VAL A 65 -2.46 -0.54 -14.80
C VAL A 65 -3.54 -1.57 -14.43
N LEU A 66 -3.97 -1.58 -13.17
CA LEU A 66 -5.00 -2.51 -12.71
C LEU A 66 -6.34 -2.27 -13.41
N ASN A 67 -6.69 -1.02 -13.68
CA ASN A 67 -7.91 -0.67 -14.40
C ASN A 67 -7.84 -1.01 -15.90
N GLY A 68 -6.67 -1.40 -16.40
CA GLY A 68 -6.53 -1.96 -17.73
C GLY A 68 -7.11 -3.36 -17.85
N PHE A 69 -7.30 -4.06 -16.72
CA PHE A 69 -7.99 -5.35 -16.70
C PHE A 69 -9.48 -5.14 -16.49
N ARG A 70 -10.28 -6.01 -17.10
CA ARG A 70 -11.73 -6.00 -16.89
C ARG A 70 -12.03 -6.58 -15.51
N GLN A 71 -12.69 -5.81 -14.67
CA GLN A 71 -12.99 -6.20 -13.29
C GLN A 71 -14.49 -6.10 -13.05
N PHE A 72 -15.01 -6.96 -12.18
CA PHE A 72 -16.43 -7.03 -11.88
C PHE A 72 -16.64 -7.36 -10.41
N THR A 73 -17.76 -6.90 -9.88
CA THR A 73 -18.28 -7.36 -8.59
C THR A 73 -19.49 -8.23 -8.82
N ALA A 74 -19.72 -9.19 -7.93
CA ALA A 74 -20.87 -10.06 -8.00
C ALA A 74 -21.35 -10.41 -6.60
N PRO A 75 -22.68 -10.50 -6.39
CA PRO A 75 -23.20 -10.97 -5.11
C PRO A 75 -22.85 -12.44 -4.90
N VAL A 76 -22.61 -12.78 -3.62
CA VAL A 76 -22.22 -14.14 -3.22
C VAL A 76 -23.27 -14.74 -2.31
#